data_add70cc19adfecff3185b40c4044b670
#
_entry.id   add70cc19adfecff3185b40c4044b670
#
_cell.length_a   1.000
_cell.length_b   1.000
_cell.length_c   1.000
_cell.angle_alpha   90.00
_cell.angle_beta   90.00
_cell.angle_gamma   90.00
#
_symmetry.space_group_name_H-M   'P 1'
#
loop_
_entity.id
_entity.type
_entity.pdbx_description
1 polymer ?
#
loop_
_entity_poly.entity_id
_entity_poly.type
_entity_poly.pdbx_seq_one_letter_code
_entity_poly.pdbx_strand_id
1 'polypeptide(L)'
;MLMKSENDEVISQVRETVQKVCEEFDGEYWREKDREREYPTEFVNKLTELGLLASLIPEEYGGSGLSISVGSEILKAIHEFGGNASACHAQMYTMGTVLRHGSDEQKAQFLPKVASGELRLQAFGVTEPTAGTDTTSLTTTATKTDDGYLINGQKIWTSRAEHSDLMVLLARTTPKEKVS
;
A
#
# COMPACT_ATOMS: atom_id res chain seq x y z
N MET A 1 6.31 37.03 11.21
CA MET A 1 6.34 36.14 10.06
C MET A 1 6.91 34.80 10.57
N LEU A 2 6.07 33.85 10.91
CA LEU A 2 6.51 32.52 11.36
C LEU A 2 7.25 31.87 10.20
N MET A 3 8.50 31.44 10.40
CA MET A 3 9.22 30.63 9.43
C MET A 3 8.44 29.32 9.28
N LYS A 4 8.01 28.99 8.05
CA LYS A 4 7.48 27.67 7.73
C LYS A 4 8.54 26.64 8.09
N SER A 5 8.16 25.55 8.74
CA SER A 5 9.06 24.43 8.96
C SER A 5 9.36 23.77 7.62
N GLU A 6 10.51 23.12 7.49
CA GLU A 6 10.85 22.33 6.29
C GLU A 6 9.74 21.34 5.92
N ASN A 7 9.09 20.80 6.92
CA ASN A 7 7.94 19.92 6.76
C ASN A 7 6.70 20.61 6.15
N ASP A 8 6.47 21.91 6.45
CA ASP A 8 5.36 22.68 5.89
C ASP A 8 5.58 22.98 4.40
N GLU A 9 6.83 23.17 3.97
CA GLU A 9 7.16 23.36 2.56
C GLU A 9 6.97 22.08 1.75
N VAL A 10 7.42 20.94 2.27
CA VAL A 10 7.21 19.61 1.65
C VAL A 10 5.72 19.32 1.52
N ILE A 11 4.94 19.56 2.57
CA ILE A 11 3.48 19.38 2.54
C ILE A 11 2.84 20.27 1.47
N SER A 12 3.25 21.52 1.35
CA SER A 12 2.72 22.46 0.34
C SER A 12 3.00 21.94 -1.08
N GLN A 13 4.23 21.51 -1.36
CA GLN A 13 4.64 20.97 -2.66
C GLN A 13 3.88 19.68 -3.03
N VAL A 14 3.74 18.79 -2.06
CA VAL A 14 2.98 17.54 -2.23
C VAL A 14 1.52 17.86 -2.57
N ARG A 15 0.89 18.78 -1.86
CA ARG A 15 -0.50 19.18 -2.13
C ARG A 15 -0.68 19.79 -3.52
N GLU A 16 0.22 20.67 -3.94
CA GLU A 16 0.19 21.25 -5.30
C GLU A 16 0.34 20.17 -6.39
N THR A 17 1.23 19.20 -6.15
CA THR A 17 1.43 18.07 -7.07
C THR A 17 0.18 17.20 -7.17
N VAL A 18 -0.41 16.84 -6.02
CA VAL A 18 -1.64 16.04 -5.96
C VAL A 18 -2.81 16.78 -6.61
N GLN A 19 -2.94 18.09 -6.38
CA GLN A 19 -3.98 18.90 -7.01
C GLN A 19 -3.91 18.81 -8.53
N LYS A 20 -2.73 19.03 -9.12
CA LYS A 20 -2.52 18.94 -10.56
C LYS A 20 -2.88 17.56 -11.12
N VAL A 21 -2.53 16.50 -10.41
CA VAL A 21 -2.92 15.14 -10.81
C VAL A 21 -4.44 14.99 -10.78
N CYS A 22 -5.12 15.42 -9.73
CA CYS A 22 -6.57 15.32 -9.64
C CYS A 22 -7.31 16.19 -10.68
N GLU A 23 -6.70 17.27 -11.14
CA GLU A 23 -7.23 18.08 -12.25
C GLU A 23 -7.15 17.33 -13.60
N GLU A 24 -6.14 16.45 -13.80
CA GLU A 24 -6.03 15.57 -14.98
C GLU A 24 -7.05 14.42 -14.94
N PHE A 25 -7.43 13.96 -13.73
CA PHE A 25 -8.35 12.84 -13.47
C PHE A 25 -9.61 13.34 -12.75
N ASP A 26 -10.45 13.98 -13.50
CA ASP A 26 -11.63 14.68 -13.00
C ASP A 26 -12.79 13.75 -12.59
N GLY A 27 -13.92 14.34 -12.21
CA GLY A 27 -15.10 13.58 -11.77
C GLY A 27 -15.70 12.70 -12.87
N GLU A 28 -15.47 12.96 -14.18
CA GLU A 28 -15.95 12.09 -15.26
C GLU A 28 -15.10 10.81 -15.32
N TYR A 29 -13.78 10.93 -15.22
CA TYR A 29 -12.87 9.78 -15.11
C TYR A 29 -13.30 8.83 -14.01
N TRP A 30 -13.57 9.34 -12.80
CA TRP A 30 -13.97 8.51 -11.66
C TRP A 30 -15.34 7.87 -11.85
N ARG A 31 -16.32 8.58 -12.45
CA ARG A 31 -17.63 8.01 -12.77
C ARG A 31 -17.55 6.91 -13.81
N GLU A 32 -16.66 7.04 -14.80
CA GLU A 32 -16.42 6.00 -15.79
C GLU A 32 -15.80 4.75 -15.14
N LYS A 33 -14.74 4.90 -14.36
CA LYS A 33 -14.10 3.78 -13.64
C LYS A 33 -15.07 3.05 -12.71
N ASP A 34 -15.96 3.78 -12.03
CA ASP A 34 -16.99 3.17 -11.16
C ASP A 34 -18.04 2.40 -11.98
N ARG A 35 -18.52 2.97 -13.07
CA ARG A 35 -19.50 2.35 -13.97
C ARG A 35 -18.98 1.05 -14.60
N GLU A 36 -17.75 1.09 -15.09
CA GLU A 36 -17.07 -0.05 -15.73
C GLU A 36 -16.47 -1.01 -14.70
N ARG A 37 -16.44 -0.66 -13.41
CA ARG A 37 -15.82 -1.43 -12.32
C ARG A 37 -14.33 -1.68 -12.56
N GLU A 38 -13.64 -0.69 -13.08
CA GLU A 38 -12.24 -0.78 -13.45
C GLU A 38 -11.31 -0.23 -12.38
N TYR A 39 -10.12 -0.82 -12.32
CA TYR A 39 -9.02 -0.29 -11.54
C TYR A 39 -8.48 0.99 -12.21
N PRO A 40 -8.21 2.07 -11.45
CA PRO A 40 -7.77 3.35 -12.01
C PRO A 40 -6.28 3.32 -12.39
N THR A 41 -5.93 2.51 -13.38
CA THR A 41 -4.54 2.23 -13.79
C THR A 41 -3.77 3.48 -14.13
N GLU A 42 -4.36 4.38 -14.90
CA GLU A 42 -3.73 5.61 -15.38
C GLU A 42 -3.41 6.55 -14.20
N PHE A 43 -4.36 6.72 -13.28
CA PHE A 43 -4.17 7.51 -12.08
C PHE A 43 -3.07 6.93 -11.18
N VAL A 44 -3.08 5.60 -10.95
CA VAL A 44 -2.06 4.92 -10.13
C VAL A 44 -0.67 5.02 -10.77
N ASN A 45 -0.58 4.88 -12.08
CA ASN A 45 0.68 5.05 -12.81
C ASN A 45 1.20 6.48 -12.67
N LYS A 46 0.35 7.48 -12.82
CA LYS A 46 0.72 8.89 -12.63
C LYS A 46 1.27 9.17 -11.23
N LEU A 47 0.59 8.66 -10.18
CA LEU A 47 1.09 8.79 -8.81
C LEU A 47 2.44 8.06 -8.60
N THR A 48 2.65 6.95 -9.30
CA THR A 48 3.91 6.21 -9.26
C THR A 48 5.05 6.99 -9.92
N GLU A 49 4.82 7.50 -11.13
CA GLU A 49 5.79 8.33 -11.88
C GLU A 49 6.24 9.56 -11.09
N LEU A 50 5.34 10.15 -10.31
CA LEU A 50 5.62 11.29 -9.44
C LEU A 50 6.22 10.89 -8.08
N GLY A 51 6.48 9.60 -7.83
CA GLY A 51 7.06 9.09 -6.59
C GLY A 51 6.13 9.13 -5.37
N LEU A 52 4.85 9.52 -5.54
CA LEU A 52 3.91 9.68 -4.44
C LEU A 52 3.58 8.34 -3.75
N LEU A 53 3.56 7.23 -4.50
CA LEU A 53 3.36 5.88 -3.94
C LEU A 53 4.60 5.33 -3.23
N ALA A 54 5.78 5.89 -3.50
CA ALA A 54 7.05 5.51 -2.90
C ALA A 54 7.50 6.51 -1.81
N SER A 55 6.66 7.48 -1.45
CA SER A 55 7.01 8.57 -0.53
C SER A 55 7.54 8.10 0.83
N LEU A 56 7.04 6.99 1.35
CA LEU A 56 7.44 6.42 2.65
C LEU A 56 8.61 5.42 2.53
N ILE A 57 9.01 5.02 1.33
CA ILE A 57 10.14 4.13 1.11
C ILE A 57 11.43 4.94 1.31
N PRO A 58 12.42 4.43 2.08
CA PRO A 58 13.71 5.09 2.22
C PRO A 58 14.41 5.34 0.88
N GLU A 59 15.23 6.41 0.84
CA GLU A 59 15.99 6.80 -0.37
C GLU A 59 16.91 5.67 -0.87
N GLU A 60 17.49 4.89 0.02
CA GLU A 60 18.34 3.73 -0.31
C GLU A 60 17.63 2.66 -1.14
N TYR A 61 16.27 2.64 -1.10
CA TYR A 61 15.42 1.74 -1.89
C TYR A 61 14.65 2.49 -3.00
N GLY A 62 15.05 3.72 -3.33
CA GLY A 62 14.48 4.49 -4.43
C GLY A 62 13.20 5.26 -4.09
N GLY A 63 12.86 5.40 -2.82
CA GLY A 63 11.77 6.25 -2.34
C GLY A 63 12.25 7.65 -1.93
N SER A 64 11.40 8.40 -1.24
CA SER A 64 11.70 9.74 -0.75
C SER A 64 11.92 9.82 0.76
N GLY A 65 11.77 8.73 1.50
CA GLY A 65 11.99 8.66 2.93
C GLY A 65 11.14 9.63 3.77
N LEU A 66 9.99 10.06 3.24
CA LEU A 66 9.13 11.04 3.90
C LEU A 66 8.41 10.44 5.12
N SER A 67 8.02 11.32 6.04
CA SER A 67 7.32 10.91 7.25
C SER A 67 5.90 10.41 6.96
N ILE A 68 5.36 9.62 7.90
CA ILE A 68 3.97 9.16 7.83
C ILE A 68 2.96 10.32 7.80
N SER A 69 3.30 11.47 8.37
CA SER A 69 2.48 12.68 8.32
C SER A 69 2.35 13.20 6.90
N VAL A 70 3.43 13.20 6.12
CA VAL A 70 3.40 13.57 4.70
C VAL A 70 2.63 12.53 3.88
N GLY A 71 2.83 11.23 4.14
CA GLY A 71 2.05 10.17 3.52
C GLY A 71 0.55 10.34 3.77
N SER A 72 0.14 10.68 4.99
CA SER A 72 -1.25 10.97 5.33
C SER A 72 -1.80 12.20 4.60
N GLU A 73 -0.97 13.24 4.42
CA GLU A 73 -1.38 14.44 3.69
C GLU A 73 -1.55 14.17 2.18
N ILE A 74 -0.74 13.27 1.59
CA ILE A 74 -0.96 12.80 0.21
C ILE A 74 -2.36 12.19 0.07
N LEU A 75 -2.72 11.26 0.96
CA LEU A 75 -4.02 10.58 0.93
C LEU A 75 -5.18 11.58 1.12
N LYS A 76 -5.03 12.48 2.07
CA LYS A 76 -6.00 13.53 2.36
C LYS A 76 -6.19 14.46 1.15
N ALA A 77 -5.09 14.94 0.55
CA ALA A 77 -5.15 15.82 -0.59
C ALA A 77 -5.82 15.16 -1.80
N ILE A 78 -5.53 13.88 -2.09
CA ILE A 78 -6.21 13.14 -3.17
C ILE A 78 -7.73 13.19 -2.99
N HIS A 79 -8.24 12.94 -1.77
CA HIS A 79 -9.67 12.99 -1.50
C HIS A 79 -10.25 14.41 -1.52
N GLU A 80 -9.53 15.40 -1.02
CA GLU A 80 -9.95 16.81 -1.03
C GLU A 80 -10.10 17.34 -2.45
N PHE A 81 -9.25 16.89 -3.38
CA PHE A 81 -9.29 17.28 -4.79
C PHE A 81 -10.12 16.32 -5.67
N GLY A 82 -10.95 15.46 -5.06
CA GLY A 82 -11.95 14.65 -5.75
C GLY A 82 -11.48 13.32 -6.29
N GLY A 83 -10.23 12.91 -6.01
CA GLY A 83 -9.69 11.60 -6.39
C GLY A 83 -10.03 10.48 -5.38
N ASN A 84 -9.61 9.26 -5.71
CA ASN A 84 -9.73 8.09 -4.84
C ASN A 84 -8.36 7.57 -4.43
N ALA A 85 -8.00 7.78 -3.16
CA ALA A 85 -6.70 7.40 -2.60
C ALA A 85 -6.57 5.92 -2.22
N SER A 86 -7.56 5.07 -2.47
CA SER A 86 -7.58 3.72 -1.90
C SER A 86 -6.44 2.82 -2.39
N ALA A 87 -6.01 2.96 -3.65
CA ALA A 87 -4.86 2.22 -4.17
C ALA A 87 -3.53 2.71 -3.58
N CYS A 88 -3.38 4.02 -3.41
CA CYS A 88 -2.23 4.65 -2.76
C CYS A 88 -2.11 4.21 -1.29
N HIS A 89 -3.20 4.31 -0.53
CA HIS A 89 -3.27 3.83 0.85
C HIS A 89 -2.91 2.36 0.97
N ALA A 90 -3.45 1.51 0.08
CA ALA A 90 -3.16 0.08 0.09
C ALA A 90 -1.65 -0.20 -0.05
N GLN A 91 -0.97 0.46 -0.99
CA GLN A 91 0.47 0.30 -1.15
C GLN A 91 1.25 0.80 0.07
N MET A 92 0.85 1.91 0.67
CA MET A 92 1.52 2.46 1.84
C MET A 92 1.51 1.50 3.04
N TYR A 93 0.39 0.85 3.36
CA TYR A 93 0.37 -0.05 4.50
C TYR A 93 0.98 -1.43 4.20
N THR A 94 0.81 -1.96 3.00
CA THR A 94 1.41 -3.26 2.61
C THR A 94 2.93 -3.16 2.51
N MET A 95 3.44 -2.13 1.85
CA MET A 95 4.85 -1.80 1.77
C MET A 95 5.42 -1.48 3.16
N GLY A 96 4.68 -0.76 4.01
CA GLY A 96 5.04 -0.49 5.40
C GLY A 96 5.24 -1.76 6.22
N THR A 97 4.54 -2.85 5.89
CA THR A 97 4.76 -4.16 6.51
C THR A 97 6.13 -4.73 6.12
N VAL A 98 6.52 -4.64 4.85
CA VAL A 98 7.85 -5.07 4.37
C VAL A 98 8.96 -4.23 5.03
N LEU A 99 8.78 -2.90 5.09
CA LEU A 99 9.74 -2.00 5.74
C LEU A 99 9.97 -2.36 7.21
N ARG A 100 8.92 -2.71 7.94
CA ARG A 100 8.98 -2.95 9.38
C ARG A 100 9.41 -4.37 9.73
N HIS A 101 9.01 -5.36 8.95
CA HIS A 101 9.10 -6.78 9.32
C HIS A 101 9.87 -7.63 8.31
N GLY A 102 10.16 -7.12 7.10
CA GLY A 102 10.94 -7.82 6.10
C GLY A 102 12.40 -7.97 6.51
N SER A 103 13.06 -9.04 6.07
CA SER A 103 14.53 -9.14 6.17
C SER A 103 15.21 -8.12 5.25
N ASP A 104 16.50 -7.87 5.45
CA ASP A 104 17.23 -6.93 4.60
C ASP A 104 17.27 -7.40 3.14
N GLU A 105 17.34 -8.71 2.90
CA GLU A 105 17.23 -9.30 1.56
C GLU A 105 15.87 -9.05 0.92
N GLN A 106 14.78 -9.21 1.70
CA GLN A 106 13.42 -8.92 1.22
C GLN A 106 13.23 -7.44 0.90
N LYS A 107 13.73 -6.55 1.75
CA LYS A 107 13.68 -5.11 1.50
C LYS A 107 14.45 -4.75 0.24
N ALA A 108 15.70 -5.23 0.10
CA ALA A 108 16.53 -4.98 -1.08
C ALA A 108 15.92 -5.56 -2.38
N GLN A 109 15.23 -6.69 -2.28
CA GLN A 109 14.59 -7.35 -3.42
C GLN A 109 13.31 -6.65 -3.88
N PHE A 110 12.45 -6.23 -2.94
CA PHE A 110 11.08 -5.79 -3.26
C PHE A 110 10.91 -4.27 -3.27
N LEU A 111 11.52 -3.54 -2.33
CA LEU A 111 11.23 -2.11 -2.19
C LEU A 111 11.62 -1.27 -3.41
N PRO A 112 12.78 -1.49 -4.07
CA PRO A 112 13.12 -0.75 -5.28
C PRO A 112 12.11 -0.97 -6.42
N LYS A 113 11.60 -2.19 -6.57
CA LYS A 113 10.60 -2.54 -7.57
C LYS A 113 9.23 -1.95 -7.26
N VAL A 114 8.86 -1.89 -5.98
CA VAL A 114 7.64 -1.21 -5.52
C VAL A 114 7.77 0.30 -5.76
N ALA A 115 8.93 0.89 -5.49
CA ALA A 115 9.18 2.32 -5.70
C ALA A 115 9.08 2.72 -7.17
N SER A 116 9.67 1.92 -8.07
CA SER A 116 9.63 2.15 -9.52
C SER A 116 8.29 1.82 -10.17
N GLY A 117 7.43 1.06 -9.48
CA GLY A 117 6.18 0.56 -10.04
C GLY A 117 6.32 -0.69 -10.93
N GLU A 118 7.53 -1.28 -10.99
CA GLU A 118 7.74 -2.59 -11.62
C GLU A 118 6.95 -3.69 -10.91
N LEU A 119 6.71 -3.52 -9.60
CA LEU A 119 5.96 -4.45 -8.77
C LEU A 119 4.86 -3.72 -8.00
N ARG A 120 3.62 -4.22 -8.10
CA ARG A 120 2.47 -3.74 -7.32
C ARG A 120 2.27 -4.61 -6.08
N LEU A 121 2.38 -3.98 -4.91
CA LEU A 121 2.14 -4.60 -3.61
C LEU A 121 0.98 -3.85 -2.92
N GLN A 122 -0.25 -4.18 -3.29
CA GLN A 122 -1.47 -3.52 -2.81
C GLN A 122 -2.48 -4.49 -2.20
N ALA A 123 -2.25 -5.79 -2.31
CA ALA A 123 -3.11 -6.80 -1.75
C ALA A 123 -2.70 -7.20 -0.32
N PHE A 124 -3.68 -7.31 0.57
CA PHE A 124 -3.49 -7.69 1.97
C PHE A 124 -4.52 -8.75 2.37
N GLY A 125 -4.09 -9.99 2.52
CA GLY A 125 -4.92 -11.13 2.91
C GLY A 125 -4.92 -11.34 4.42
N VAL A 126 -5.89 -10.77 5.13
CA VAL A 126 -6.02 -10.86 6.60
C VAL A 126 -7.31 -11.53 7.01
N THR A 127 -8.45 -10.96 6.62
CA THR A 127 -9.78 -11.37 7.05
C THR A 127 -10.12 -12.78 6.56
N GLU A 128 -10.72 -13.57 7.42
CA GLU A 128 -11.23 -14.92 7.14
C GLU A 128 -12.74 -14.97 7.34
N PRO A 129 -13.45 -15.98 6.84
CA PRO A 129 -14.88 -16.13 7.07
C PRO A 129 -15.27 -16.12 8.55
N THR A 130 -14.37 -16.55 9.44
CA THR A 130 -14.58 -16.69 10.88
C THR A 130 -13.74 -15.76 11.73
N ALA A 131 -12.86 -14.95 11.14
CA ALA A 131 -11.96 -14.07 11.88
C ALA A 131 -11.80 -12.72 11.15
N GLY A 132 -12.27 -11.64 11.75
CA GLY A 132 -12.16 -10.27 11.26
C GLY A 132 -11.33 -9.41 12.21
N THR A 133 -12.00 -8.65 13.07
CA THR A 133 -11.36 -7.74 14.04
C THR A 133 -10.42 -8.49 14.99
N ASP A 134 -10.81 -9.67 15.45
CA ASP A 134 -9.93 -10.56 16.22
C ASP A 134 -9.01 -11.36 15.28
N THR A 135 -7.92 -10.75 14.87
CA THR A 135 -6.89 -11.40 14.04
C THR A 135 -6.15 -12.53 14.77
N THR A 136 -6.27 -12.60 16.10
CA THR A 136 -5.68 -13.71 16.88
C THR A 136 -6.45 -15.01 16.70
N SER A 137 -7.68 -14.95 16.18
CA SER A 137 -8.53 -16.11 15.89
C SER A 137 -8.41 -16.65 14.46
N LEU A 138 -7.52 -16.11 13.64
CA LEU A 138 -7.31 -16.60 12.27
C LEU A 138 -6.87 -18.07 12.26
N THR A 139 -7.32 -18.79 11.22
CA THR A 139 -7.11 -20.24 11.07
C THR A 139 -6.20 -20.59 9.88
N THR A 140 -5.95 -19.67 8.95
CA THR A 140 -4.98 -19.88 7.87
C THR A 140 -3.62 -20.21 8.46
N THR A 141 -3.02 -21.31 8.03
CA THR A 141 -1.72 -21.79 8.49
C THR A 141 -0.66 -21.68 7.40
N ALA A 142 0.59 -21.53 7.84
CA ALA A 142 1.79 -21.61 7.00
C ALA A 142 2.76 -22.59 7.68
N THR A 143 2.76 -23.84 7.22
CA THR A 143 3.62 -24.91 7.75
C THR A 143 4.94 -24.90 6.99
N LYS A 144 6.06 -24.79 7.71
CA LYS A 144 7.40 -24.79 7.12
C LYS A 144 7.68 -26.14 6.45
N THR A 145 8.25 -26.09 5.24
CA THR A 145 8.76 -27.22 4.46
C THR A 145 10.22 -26.98 4.12
N ASP A 146 10.86 -27.92 3.47
CA ASP A 146 12.27 -27.77 3.03
C ASP A 146 12.41 -26.65 1.99
N ASP A 147 11.41 -26.45 1.12
CA ASP A 147 11.43 -25.48 0.03
C ASP A 147 10.65 -24.18 0.33
N GLY A 148 10.15 -23.96 1.58
CA GLY A 148 9.41 -22.76 1.93
C GLY A 148 8.27 -23.02 2.91
N TYR A 149 7.03 -22.73 2.52
CA TYR A 149 5.84 -22.90 3.37
C TYR A 149 4.67 -23.50 2.60
N LEU A 150 4.03 -24.49 3.20
CA LEU A 150 2.71 -24.97 2.76
C LEU A 150 1.64 -24.15 3.44
N ILE A 151 0.86 -23.39 2.63
CA ILE A 151 -0.21 -22.53 3.14
C ILE A 151 -1.54 -23.24 2.97
N ASN A 152 -2.35 -23.27 4.03
CA ASN A 152 -3.69 -23.84 4.03
C ASN A 152 -4.67 -22.93 4.77
N GLY A 153 -5.75 -22.51 4.10
CA GLY A 153 -6.76 -21.61 4.66
C GLY A 153 -7.51 -20.83 3.59
N GLN A 154 -8.30 -19.85 4.04
CA GLN A 154 -9.12 -19.00 3.17
C GLN A 154 -9.12 -17.58 3.68
N LYS A 155 -8.90 -16.62 2.78
CA LYS A 155 -9.08 -15.19 3.03
C LYS A 155 -10.26 -14.66 2.26
N ILE A 156 -10.93 -13.64 2.80
CA ILE A 156 -12.05 -12.93 2.15
C ILE A 156 -11.78 -11.43 2.17
N TRP A 157 -12.47 -10.68 1.33
CA TRP A 157 -12.40 -9.22 1.23
C TRP A 157 -11.00 -8.68 0.88
N THR A 158 -10.20 -9.47 0.17
CA THR A 158 -8.87 -9.04 -0.29
C THR A 158 -9.01 -8.09 -1.47
N SER A 159 -8.96 -6.81 -1.19
CA SER A 159 -8.99 -5.77 -2.23
C SER A 159 -7.73 -5.81 -3.09
N ARG A 160 -7.87 -5.53 -4.39
CA ARG A 160 -6.78 -5.39 -5.38
C ARG A 160 -5.91 -6.63 -5.57
N ALA A 161 -6.41 -7.83 -5.24
CA ALA A 161 -5.67 -9.06 -5.49
C ALA A 161 -5.35 -9.26 -6.98
N GLU A 162 -6.29 -8.90 -7.87
CA GLU A 162 -6.13 -8.97 -9.32
C GLU A 162 -5.09 -7.98 -9.87
N HIS A 163 -4.85 -6.87 -9.16
CA HIS A 163 -3.98 -5.78 -9.58
C HIS A 163 -2.67 -5.71 -8.76
N SER A 164 -2.29 -6.83 -8.16
CA SER A 164 -1.07 -6.94 -7.34
C SER A 164 -0.24 -8.12 -7.75
N ASP A 165 1.07 -7.92 -7.90
CA ASP A 165 2.03 -8.98 -8.21
C ASP A 165 2.33 -9.82 -6.98
N LEU A 166 2.25 -9.20 -5.79
CA LEU A 166 2.45 -9.83 -4.49
C LEU A 166 1.32 -9.46 -3.53
N MET A 167 1.09 -10.36 -2.58
CA MET A 167 0.15 -10.16 -1.48
C MET A 167 0.87 -10.31 -0.14
N VAL A 168 0.63 -9.38 0.79
CA VAL A 168 0.96 -9.60 2.19
C VAL A 168 -0.11 -10.51 2.79
N LEU A 169 0.28 -11.72 3.18
CA LEU A 169 -0.61 -12.72 3.74
C LEU A 169 -0.35 -12.92 5.24
N LEU A 170 -1.39 -12.76 6.05
CA LEU A 170 -1.33 -13.08 7.48
C LEU A 170 -1.72 -14.54 7.70
N ALA A 171 -0.77 -15.37 8.16
CA ALA A 171 -0.97 -16.79 8.42
C ALA A 171 -0.27 -17.21 9.71
N ARG A 172 -0.78 -18.30 10.33
CA ARG A 172 -0.16 -18.91 11.52
C ARG A 172 1.01 -19.80 11.14
N THR A 173 2.16 -19.53 11.72
CA THR A 173 3.32 -20.42 11.68
C THR A 173 3.42 -21.30 12.95
N THR A 174 2.70 -20.93 14.00
CA THR A 174 2.62 -21.68 15.28
C THR A 174 1.17 -22.04 15.58
N PRO A 175 0.86 -23.31 15.90
CA PRO A 175 -0.49 -23.71 16.31
C PRO A 175 -1.02 -22.88 17.47
N LYS A 176 -2.33 -22.57 17.46
CA LYS A 176 -2.97 -21.70 18.47
C LYS A 176 -2.76 -22.21 19.91
N GLU A 177 -2.78 -23.51 20.09
CA GLU A 177 -2.64 -24.18 21.40
C GLU A 177 -1.23 -24.03 21.99
N LYS A 178 -0.25 -23.60 21.18
CA LYS A 178 1.14 -23.39 21.59
C LYS A 178 1.49 -21.91 21.79
N VAL A 179 0.52 -21.03 21.62
CA VAL A 179 0.69 -19.58 21.84
C VAL A 179 0.07 -19.25 23.20
N SER A 180 0.92 -18.96 24.20
CA SER A 180 0.51 -18.50 25.52
C SER A 180 0.18 -17.01 25.53
#